data_860930c8801c857376e6d1dee41ce459
#
_entry.id   860930c8801c857376e6d1dee41ce459
#
_cell.length_a   1.000
_cell.length_b   1.000
_cell.length_c   1.000
_cell.angle_alpha   90.00
_cell.angle_beta   90.00
_cell.angle_gamma   90.00
#
_symmetry.space_group_name_H-M   'P 1'
#
loop_
_entity.id
_entity.type
_entity.pdbx_description
1 polymer ?
#
loop_
_entity_poly.entity_id
_entity_poly.type
_entity_poly.pdbx_seq_one_letter_code
_entity_poly.pdbx_strand_id
1 'polypeptide(L)'
;MTAAIAPPPARPTLPSRFWADLSTRDFAALQSAGQADQVVAVLPVAAIEQHGPHLPLSVDATLLQGVIDAALPQLPADLPVLFLPPQNVGLSPEHIRFPGTLTLSPATVIALWTEI
;
A
#
# COMPACT_ATOMS: atom_id res chain seq x y z
N MET A 1 32.15 -21.62 23.16
CA MET A 1 30.80 -22.13 22.86
C MET A 1 30.09 -21.08 22.01
N THR A 2 30.02 -21.28 20.73
CA THR A 2 29.27 -20.44 19.81
C THR A 2 27.80 -20.86 19.91
N ALA A 3 26.97 -20.00 20.44
CA ALA A 3 25.53 -20.21 20.44
C ALA A 3 25.07 -20.32 18.98
N ALA A 4 24.47 -21.45 18.61
CA ALA A 4 23.88 -21.62 17.31
C ALA A 4 22.73 -20.60 17.18
N ILE A 5 22.83 -19.69 16.22
CA ILE A 5 21.74 -18.76 15.88
C ILE A 5 20.57 -19.62 15.39
N ALA A 6 19.43 -19.54 16.09
CA ALA A 6 18.22 -20.21 15.65
C ALA A 6 17.90 -19.82 14.20
N PRO A 7 17.47 -20.76 13.35
CA PRO A 7 17.07 -20.41 11.99
C PRO A 7 15.95 -19.38 12.03
N PRO A 8 15.94 -18.44 11.07
CA PRO A 8 14.84 -17.46 11.01
C PRO A 8 13.50 -18.19 10.89
N PRO A 9 12.43 -17.64 11.48
CA PRO A 9 11.11 -18.23 11.37
C PRO A 9 10.69 -18.33 9.89
N ALA A 10 9.92 -19.38 9.58
CA ALA A 10 9.39 -19.57 8.23
C ALA A 10 8.61 -18.33 7.79
N ARG A 11 8.70 -17.98 6.51
CA ARG A 11 7.93 -16.85 5.96
C ARG A 11 6.45 -17.14 5.97
N PRO A 12 5.62 -16.14 6.24
CA PRO A 12 4.17 -16.31 6.26
C PRO A 12 3.62 -16.60 4.87
N THR A 13 2.62 -17.46 4.79
CA THR A 13 1.78 -17.62 3.62
C THR A 13 0.56 -16.71 3.79
N LEU A 14 0.39 -15.77 2.87
CA LEU A 14 -0.71 -14.80 2.93
C LEU A 14 -1.88 -15.26 2.05
N PRO A 15 -3.14 -15.20 2.53
CA PRO A 15 -4.31 -15.61 1.73
C PRO A 15 -4.61 -14.64 0.58
N SER A 16 -4.17 -13.39 0.67
CA SER A 16 -4.24 -12.35 -0.36
C SER A 16 -3.01 -11.46 -0.29
N ARG A 17 -2.78 -10.69 -1.35
CA ARG A 17 -1.80 -9.60 -1.39
C ARG A 17 -2.39 -8.25 -0.95
N PHE A 18 -3.68 -8.19 -0.68
CA PHE A 18 -4.36 -6.97 -0.27
C PHE A 18 -4.76 -7.05 1.20
N TRP A 19 -4.34 -6.04 1.96
CA TRP A 19 -4.62 -5.94 3.40
C TRP A 19 -6.11 -6.03 3.73
N ALA A 20 -6.93 -5.36 2.93
CA ALA A 20 -8.37 -5.30 3.15
C ALA A 20 -9.12 -6.64 2.90
N ASP A 21 -8.47 -7.59 2.24
CA ASP A 21 -9.03 -8.92 2.02
C ASP A 21 -8.83 -9.85 3.23
N LEU A 22 -7.89 -9.50 4.12
CA LEU A 22 -7.59 -10.29 5.29
C LEU A 22 -8.56 -9.95 6.43
N SER A 23 -8.90 -10.95 7.21
CA SER A 23 -9.69 -10.80 8.43
C SER A 23 -8.80 -10.55 9.65
N THR A 24 -9.39 -10.05 10.72
CA THR A 24 -8.73 -9.97 12.04
C THR A 24 -8.13 -11.32 12.47
N ARG A 25 -8.79 -12.43 12.10
CA ARG A 25 -8.30 -13.78 12.41
C ARG A 25 -7.01 -14.11 11.68
N ASP A 26 -6.85 -13.66 10.44
CA ASP A 26 -5.62 -13.87 9.66
C ASP A 26 -4.45 -13.13 10.31
N PHE A 27 -4.66 -11.88 10.72
CA PHE A 27 -3.65 -11.10 11.42
C PHE A 27 -3.31 -11.68 12.81
N ALA A 28 -4.31 -12.15 13.55
CA ALA A 28 -4.07 -12.84 14.82
C ALA A 28 -3.24 -14.11 14.65
N ALA A 29 -3.44 -14.85 13.57
CA ALA A 29 -2.65 -16.03 13.24
C ALA A 29 -1.18 -15.65 12.93
N LEU A 30 -0.93 -14.58 12.18
CA LEU A 30 0.41 -14.05 11.92
C LEU A 30 1.12 -13.66 13.22
N GLN A 31 0.44 -12.98 14.14
CA GLN A 31 0.99 -12.61 15.43
C GLN A 31 1.33 -13.86 16.27
N SER A 32 0.41 -14.81 16.38
CA SER A 32 0.61 -16.04 17.17
C SER A 32 1.75 -16.90 16.62
N ALA A 33 1.98 -16.85 15.30
CA ALA A 33 3.10 -17.55 14.65
C ALA A 33 4.44 -16.79 14.75
N GLY A 34 4.47 -15.57 15.30
CA GLY A 34 5.67 -14.73 15.33
C GLY A 34 6.13 -14.28 13.94
N GLN A 35 5.18 -14.13 13.01
CA GLN A 35 5.46 -13.81 11.60
C GLN A 35 5.03 -12.39 11.20
N ALA A 36 4.34 -11.66 12.09
CA ALA A 36 3.85 -10.31 11.81
C ALA A 36 4.96 -9.35 11.39
N ASP A 37 6.12 -9.42 12.04
CA ASP A 37 7.27 -8.55 11.78
C ASP A 37 7.94 -8.80 10.41
N GLN A 38 7.58 -9.91 9.75
CA GLN A 38 8.09 -10.22 8.42
C GLN A 38 7.24 -9.61 7.30
N VAL A 39 6.03 -9.14 7.63
CA VAL A 39 5.11 -8.56 6.64
C VAL A 39 5.59 -7.18 6.23
N VAL A 40 5.69 -6.97 4.93
CA VAL A 40 5.99 -5.66 4.34
C VAL A 40 4.67 -5.03 3.91
N ALA A 41 4.25 -3.97 4.61
CA ALA A 41 3.09 -3.18 4.25
C ALA A 41 3.50 -2.13 3.19
N VAL A 42 2.80 -2.11 2.07
CA VAL A 42 2.99 -1.13 1.00
C VAL A 42 1.78 -0.21 0.95
N LEU A 43 1.97 1.07 1.20
CA LEU A 43 0.93 2.09 1.09
C LEU A 43 0.93 2.66 -0.34
N PRO A 44 -0.04 2.31 -1.20
CA PRO A 44 -0.17 2.93 -2.51
C PRO A 44 -0.72 4.36 -2.36
N VAL A 45 -0.06 5.32 -3.00
CA VAL A 45 -0.47 6.72 -2.96
C VAL A 45 -0.59 7.28 -4.37
N ALA A 46 -1.62 8.08 -4.59
CA ALA A 46 -1.93 8.68 -5.89
C ALA A 46 -2.43 10.12 -5.73
N ALA A 47 -3.02 10.67 -6.77
CA ALA A 47 -3.68 11.97 -6.77
C ALA A 47 -4.98 11.92 -7.60
N ILE A 48 -5.87 12.86 -7.33
CA ILE A 48 -7.07 13.16 -8.12
C ILE A 48 -6.94 14.61 -8.57
N GLU A 49 -6.36 14.81 -9.75
CA GLU A 49 -5.96 16.12 -10.21
C GLU A 49 -6.14 16.27 -11.73
N GLN A 50 -6.11 17.50 -12.20
CA GLN A 50 -6.24 17.77 -13.64
C GLN A 50 -5.10 17.16 -14.45
N HIS A 51 -5.46 16.60 -15.62
CA HIS A 51 -4.53 16.06 -16.62
C HIS A 51 -4.88 16.55 -18.02
N GLY A 52 -5.14 17.84 -18.15
CA GLY A 52 -5.62 18.47 -19.37
C GLY A 52 -7.12 18.26 -19.61
N PRO A 53 -7.68 18.83 -20.69
CA PRO A 53 -9.13 18.87 -20.91
C PRO A 53 -9.73 17.52 -21.34
N HIS A 54 -8.93 16.52 -21.66
CA HIS A 54 -9.38 15.27 -22.29
C HIS A 54 -9.12 14.02 -21.45
N LEU A 55 -8.32 14.09 -20.41
CA LEU A 55 -8.05 12.95 -19.51
C LEU A 55 -8.86 13.07 -18.22
N PRO A 56 -9.26 11.95 -17.62
CA PRO A 56 -9.97 11.97 -16.34
C PRO A 56 -9.03 12.39 -15.21
N LEU A 57 -9.61 12.88 -14.11
CA LEU A 57 -8.85 13.27 -12.91
C LEU A 57 -8.17 12.09 -12.23
N SER A 58 -8.60 10.86 -12.52
CA SER A 58 -8.10 9.62 -11.91
C SER A 58 -6.87 9.02 -12.62
N VAL A 59 -6.20 9.76 -13.50
CA VAL A 59 -5.03 9.23 -14.24
C VAL A 59 -4.01 8.59 -13.29
N ASP A 60 -3.60 9.29 -12.24
CA ASP A 60 -2.58 8.78 -11.31
C ASP A 60 -3.05 7.53 -10.57
N ALA A 61 -4.30 7.53 -10.09
CA ALA A 61 -4.88 6.37 -9.42
C ALA A 61 -5.01 5.15 -10.36
N THR A 62 -5.35 5.40 -11.61
CA THR A 62 -5.45 4.34 -12.64
C THR A 62 -4.08 3.77 -12.99
N LEU A 63 -3.08 4.63 -13.16
CA LEU A 63 -1.70 4.20 -13.41
C LEU A 63 -1.13 3.41 -12.23
N LEU A 64 -1.35 3.89 -11.01
CA LEU A 64 -0.95 3.19 -9.78
C LEU A 64 -1.53 1.78 -9.72
N GLN A 65 -2.83 1.63 -9.97
CA GLN A 65 -3.48 0.32 -10.00
C GLN A 65 -2.89 -0.56 -11.10
N GLY A 66 -2.65 -0.02 -12.29
CA GLY A 66 -2.01 -0.75 -13.38
C GLY A 66 -0.60 -1.25 -13.03
N VAL A 67 0.17 -0.46 -12.30
CA VAL A 67 1.51 -0.87 -11.81
C VAL A 67 1.39 -2.01 -10.80
N ILE A 68 0.45 -1.93 -9.85
CA ILE A 68 0.21 -3.00 -8.89
C ILE A 68 -0.20 -4.29 -9.61
N ASP A 69 -1.15 -4.22 -10.53
CA ASP A 69 -1.64 -5.37 -11.29
C ASP A 69 -0.53 -6.04 -12.11
N ALA A 70 0.37 -5.24 -12.69
CA ALA A 70 1.53 -5.74 -13.42
C ALA A 70 2.60 -6.35 -12.51
N ALA A 71 2.75 -5.85 -11.28
CA ALA A 71 3.73 -6.33 -10.33
C ALA A 71 3.31 -7.66 -9.65
N LEU A 72 2.02 -7.81 -9.35
CA LEU A 72 1.49 -8.95 -8.59
C LEU A 72 1.95 -10.31 -9.12
N PRO A 73 1.87 -10.64 -10.43
CA PRO A 73 2.29 -11.94 -10.95
C PRO A 73 3.81 -12.14 -10.91
N GLN A 74 4.59 -11.08 -10.69
CA GLN A 74 6.04 -11.11 -10.63
C GLN A 74 6.58 -11.24 -9.20
N LEU A 75 5.74 -11.04 -8.19
CA LEU A 75 6.14 -11.16 -6.80
C LEU A 75 6.31 -12.65 -6.43
N PRO A 76 7.45 -13.03 -5.82
CA PRO A 76 7.64 -14.38 -5.30
C PRO A 76 6.52 -14.76 -4.33
N ALA A 77 6.07 -16.02 -4.40
CA ALA A 77 4.97 -16.51 -3.56
C ALA A 77 5.28 -16.38 -2.05
N ASP A 78 6.53 -16.54 -1.68
CA ASP A 78 7.04 -16.47 -0.31
C ASP A 78 7.40 -15.04 0.15
N LEU A 79 7.26 -14.03 -0.69
CA LEU A 79 7.48 -12.64 -0.31
C LEU A 79 6.25 -12.11 0.43
N PRO A 80 6.35 -11.78 1.73
CA PRO A 80 5.19 -11.43 2.55
C PRO A 80 4.80 -9.95 2.40
N VAL A 81 4.41 -9.54 1.20
CA VAL A 81 3.96 -8.18 0.88
C VAL A 81 2.44 -8.10 0.95
N LEU A 82 1.93 -7.08 1.64
CA LEU A 82 0.52 -6.68 1.66
C LEU A 82 0.38 -5.22 1.18
N PHE A 83 -0.44 -5.02 0.16
CA PHE A 83 -0.84 -3.69 -0.29
C PHE A 83 -1.97 -3.19 0.60
N LEU A 84 -1.75 -2.05 1.24
CA LEU A 84 -2.76 -1.31 2.01
C LEU A 84 -3.80 -0.70 1.06
N PRO A 85 -4.98 -0.30 1.57
CA PRO A 85 -5.95 0.43 0.76
C PRO A 85 -5.32 1.69 0.16
N PRO A 86 -5.46 1.91 -1.16
CA PRO A 86 -4.82 3.05 -1.83
C PRO A 86 -5.38 4.38 -1.34
N GLN A 87 -4.50 5.34 -1.16
CA GLN A 87 -4.83 6.72 -0.83
C GLN A 87 -4.86 7.53 -2.12
N ASN A 88 -6.03 7.64 -2.73
CA ASN A 88 -6.18 8.25 -4.06
C ASN A 88 -6.18 9.77 -4.04
N VAL A 89 -6.50 10.41 -2.92
CA VAL A 89 -6.41 11.86 -2.78
C VAL A 89 -5.11 12.22 -2.07
N GLY A 90 -4.26 12.95 -2.75
CA GLY A 90 -2.94 13.33 -2.27
C GLY A 90 -2.75 14.84 -2.15
N LEU A 91 -1.53 15.29 -2.38
CA LEU A 91 -1.10 16.69 -2.33
C LEU A 91 -0.83 17.20 -3.76
N SER A 92 -1.69 18.07 -4.26
CA SER A 92 -1.66 18.61 -5.63
C SER A 92 -1.88 20.12 -5.65
N PRO A 93 -1.11 20.93 -4.89
CA PRO A 93 -1.34 22.37 -4.78
C PRO A 93 -1.11 23.10 -6.10
N GLU A 94 -0.24 22.60 -6.98
CA GLU A 94 0.04 23.13 -8.30
C GLU A 94 -1.15 23.05 -9.25
N HIS A 95 -2.10 22.14 -8.99
CA HIS A 95 -3.27 21.92 -9.80
C HIS A 95 -4.56 22.50 -9.21
N ILE A 96 -4.51 23.16 -8.06
CA ILE A 96 -5.70 23.62 -7.31
C ILE A 96 -6.56 24.65 -8.09
N ARG A 97 -5.97 25.35 -9.07
CA ARG A 97 -6.69 26.31 -9.91
C ARG A 97 -7.53 25.65 -11.01
N PHE A 98 -7.35 24.36 -11.24
CA PHE A 98 -8.09 23.62 -12.26
C PHE A 98 -9.33 22.96 -11.65
N PRO A 99 -10.52 23.14 -12.28
CA PRO A 99 -11.75 22.56 -11.78
C PRO A 99 -11.65 21.04 -11.60
N GLY A 100 -12.18 20.54 -10.49
CA GLY A 100 -12.25 19.12 -10.19
C GLY A 100 -11.05 18.55 -9.43
N THR A 101 -9.92 19.25 -9.38
CA THR A 101 -8.76 18.80 -8.57
C THR A 101 -9.12 18.73 -7.09
N LEU A 102 -8.79 17.59 -6.48
CA LEU A 102 -8.87 17.40 -5.03
C LEU A 102 -7.45 17.43 -4.47
N THR A 103 -7.23 18.16 -3.39
CA THR A 103 -5.94 18.22 -2.74
C THR A 103 -6.09 18.32 -1.23
N LEU A 104 -5.21 17.63 -0.51
CA LEU A 104 -5.04 17.78 0.92
C LEU A 104 -3.93 18.79 1.19
N SER A 105 -3.90 19.37 2.39
CA SER A 105 -2.76 20.15 2.83
C SER A 105 -1.56 19.24 3.15
N PRO A 106 -0.30 19.74 3.12
CA PRO A 106 0.87 18.97 3.54
C PRO A 106 0.73 18.37 4.94
N ALA A 107 0.22 19.15 5.89
CA ALA A 107 0.01 18.71 7.26
C ALA A 107 -0.97 17.52 7.33
N THR A 108 -2.08 17.57 6.58
CA THR A 108 -3.07 16.49 6.54
C THR A 108 -2.49 15.23 5.90
N VAL A 109 -1.74 15.35 4.80
CA VAL A 109 -1.11 14.18 4.14
C VAL A 109 -0.11 13.52 5.06
N ILE A 110 0.74 14.30 5.73
CA ILE A 110 1.72 13.78 6.68
C ILE A 110 1.01 13.06 7.83
N ALA A 111 -0.02 13.67 8.41
CA ALA A 111 -0.80 13.06 9.49
C ALA A 111 -1.46 11.76 9.04
N LEU A 112 -2.14 11.75 7.88
CA LEU A 112 -2.79 10.58 7.31
C LEU A 112 -1.81 9.40 7.13
N TRP A 113 -0.68 9.65 6.49
CA TRP A 113 0.30 8.58 6.23
C TRP A 113 1.05 8.13 7.48
N THR A 114 1.11 8.99 8.51
CA THR A 114 1.73 8.64 9.79
C THR A 114 0.81 7.79 10.65
N GLU A 115 -0.51 7.98 10.53
CA GLU A 115 -1.51 7.26 11.33
C GLU A 115 -1.89 5.89 10.74
N ILE A 116 -1.66 5.68 9.44
CA ILE A 116 -1.85 4.39 8.78
C ILE A 116 -0.70 3.43 9.12
#